data_8754db560822002eb07fd8b66df38126
#
_entry.id   8754db560822002eb07fd8b66df38126
#
_cell.length_a   1.000
_cell.length_b   1.000
_cell.length_c   1.000
_cell.angle_alpha   90.00
_cell.angle_beta   90.00
_cell.angle_gamma   90.00
#
_symmetry.space_group_name_H-M   'P 1'
#
loop_
_entity.id
_entity.type
_entity.pdbx_description
1 polymer ?
#
loop_
_entity_poly.entity_id
_entity_poly.type
_entity_poly.pdbx_seq_one_letter_code
_entity_poly.pdbx_strand_id
1 'polypeptide(L)'
;FLYFATTGSGIGVLTADSPTGPWTDPLGKELISRSTPNCGNVAWLFDPAVYYDEETDEDYLFFGGGKNSNDGTGYDNPKTGRCVKLGKDMISIEGTPQTMETPYLFEDSSITKIGDTWYYSYCSNWNVPSGTSINGQLFNSADICYMTSKNPLGPWTKDQFAGMLFANTGSQKIDNGGNNHHSLVEFKGKYYVIYHSRQQEIRMNGGKDRNYRSTQINEAVFDQATGKITCKG
;
A
#
# COMPACT_ATOMS: atom_id res chain seq x y z
N PHE A 1 12.38 -12.32 -6.12
CA PHE A 1 12.78 -10.93 -5.78
C PHE A 1 12.11 -10.51 -4.48
N LEU A 2 12.85 -9.82 -3.63
CA LEU A 2 12.37 -9.24 -2.39
C LEU A 2 12.69 -7.75 -2.38
N TYR A 3 11.65 -6.92 -2.44
CA TYR A 3 11.78 -5.47 -2.35
C TYR A 3 11.55 -5.04 -0.91
N PHE A 4 12.35 -4.10 -0.43
CA PHE A 4 12.30 -3.66 0.96
C PHE A 4 12.70 -2.19 1.10
N ALA A 5 12.20 -1.54 2.15
CA ALA A 5 12.59 -0.17 2.47
C ALA A 5 13.97 -0.10 3.15
N THR A 6 14.81 0.81 2.69
CA THR A 6 16.10 1.13 3.33
C THR A 6 15.92 2.31 4.28
N THR A 7 15.33 2.06 5.44
CA THR A 7 15.08 3.09 6.50
C THR A 7 14.29 4.34 6.04
N GLY A 8 13.41 4.20 5.03
CA GLY A 8 12.61 5.33 4.50
C GLY A 8 13.34 6.27 3.54
N SER A 9 14.56 5.94 3.14
CA SER A 9 15.38 6.75 2.22
C SER A 9 15.47 6.17 0.81
N GLY A 10 15.05 4.92 0.63
CA GLY A 10 15.11 4.23 -0.66
C GLY A 10 14.44 2.85 -0.61
N ILE A 11 14.43 2.19 -1.76
CA ILE A 11 13.96 0.82 -1.95
C ILE A 11 15.13 -0.04 -2.43
N GLY A 12 15.45 -1.08 -1.66
CA GLY A 12 16.40 -2.11 -2.05
C GLY A 12 15.71 -3.30 -2.70
N VAL A 13 16.48 -4.14 -3.39
CA VAL A 13 16.03 -5.40 -3.95
C VAL A 13 17.05 -6.49 -3.67
N LEU A 14 16.58 -7.66 -3.25
CA LEU A 14 17.35 -8.87 -3.13
C LEU A 14 16.82 -9.93 -4.09
N THR A 15 17.69 -10.83 -4.49
CA THR A 15 17.37 -11.96 -5.37
C THR A 15 17.70 -13.30 -4.72
N ALA A 16 16.91 -14.32 -5.01
CA ALA A 16 17.17 -15.71 -4.62
C ALA A 16 16.45 -16.67 -5.56
N ASP A 17 16.95 -17.91 -5.65
CA ASP A 17 16.29 -18.99 -6.39
C ASP A 17 15.16 -19.65 -5.59
N SER A 18 15.05 -19.33 -4.30
CA SER A 18 14.04 -19.87 -3.38
C SER A 18 13.51 -18.77 -2.45
N PRO A 19 12.23 -18.81 -2.04
CA PRO A 19 11.69 -17.84 -1.08
C PRO A 19 12.36 -17.90 0.31
N THR A 20 13.08 -18.96 0.60
CA THR A 20 13.88 -19.11 1.84
C THR A 20 15.34 -18.69 1.66
N GLY A 21 15.72 -18.19 0.49
CA GLY A 21 17.10 -17.80 0.16
C GLY A 21 18.00 -18.97 -0.25
N PRO A 22 19.33 -18.81 -0.19
CA PRO A 22 20.01 -17.60 0.28
C PRO A 22 19.73 -16.36 -0.58
N TRP A 23 19.58 -15.21 0.07
CA TRP A 23 19.36 -13.93 -0.60
C TRP A 23 20.66 -13.23 -0.90
N THR A 24 20.74 -12.60 -2.08
CA THR A 24 21.89 -11.80 -2.51
C THR A 24 21.43 -10.41 -2.92
N ASP A 25 22.28 -9.41 -2.72
CA ASP A 25 22.08 -8.06 -3.21
C ASP A 25 22.74 -7.93 -4.60
N PRO A 26 21.95 -7.85 -5.69
CA PRO A 26 22.50 -7.81 -7.05
C PRO A 26 23.05 -6.42 -7.40
N LEU A 27 22.68 -5.36 -6.67
CA LEU A 27 23.01 -3.98 -7.02
C LEU A 27 24.08 -3.36 -6.12
N GLY A 28 24.22 -3.81 -4.88
CA GLY A 28 25.07 -3.18 -3.87
C GLY A 28 24.64 -1.73 -3.53
N LYS A 29 23.41 -1.37 -3.90
CA LYS A 29 22.80 -0.04 -3.68
C LYS A 29 21.28 -0.12 -3.78
N GLU A 30 20.59 0.96 -3.44
CA GLU A 30 19.15 1.04 -3.65
C GLU A 30 18.78 1.02 -5.15
N LEU A 31 17.69 0.31 -5.47
CA LEU A 31 17.01 0.38 -6.77
C LEU A 31 16.35 1.74 -6.96
N ILE A 32 15.68 2.23 -5.92
CA ILE A 32 15.08 3.56 -5.85
C ILE A 32 15.76 4.34 -4.73
N SER A 33 16.25 5.53 -5.03
CA SER A 33 16.87 6.43 -4.06
C SER A 33 16.37 7.86 -4.25
N ARG A 34 16.81 8.78 -3.40
CA ARG A 34 16.48 10.19 -3.57
C ARG A 34 17.07 10.83 -4.83
N SER A 35 18.07 10.21 -5.45
CA SER A 35 18.62 10.63 -6.74
C SER A 35 17.84 10.08 -7.94
N THR A 36 16.93 9.12 -7.73
CA THR A 36 16.01 8.64 -8.78
C THR A 36 15.12 9.79 -9.23
N PRO A 37 14.96 10.02 -10.55
CA PRO A 37 14.09 11.08 -11.06
C PRO A 37 12.71 11.06 -10.40
N ASN A 38 12.19 12.24 -10.06
CA ASN A 38 10.89 12.43 -9.38
C ASN A 38 10.76 11.78 -7.98
N CYS A 39 11.86 11.38 -7.34
CA CYS A 39 11.84 10.79 -5.99
C CYS A 39 12.47 11.67 -4.91
N GLY A 40 13.22 12.72 -5.27
CA GLY A 40 13.97 13.54 -4.32
C GLY A 40 13.15 14.22 -3.23
N ASN A 41 11.90 14.55 -3.52
CA ASN A 41 10.97 15.24 -2.61
C ASN A 41 9.93 14.31 -1.95
N VAL A 42 10.01 13.01 -2.15
CA VAL A 42 9.13 12.06 -1.44
C VAL A 42 9.48 12.04 0.03
N ALA A 43 8.50 12.21 0.91
CA ALA A 43 8.76 12.30 2.35
C ALA A 43 9.44 11.01 2.86
N TRP A 44 8.86 9.86 2.56
CA TRP A 44 9.43 8.55 2.85
C TRP A 44 9.45 7.67 1.59
N LEU A 45 10.64 7.22 1.20
CA LEU A 45 10.82 6.21 0.16
C LEU A 45 10.80 4.83 0.84
N PHE A 46 9.61 4.25 0.96
CA PHE A 46 9.39 3.03 1.72
C PHE A 46 8.16 2.26 1.21
N ASP A 47 7.79 1.18 1.89
CA ASP A 47 6.60 0.34 1.68
C ASP A 47 6.40 -0.05 0.21
N PRO A 48 7.37 -0.76 -0.40
CA PRO A 48 7.24 -1.19 -1.77
C PRO A 48 6.18 -2.29 -1.92
N ALA A 49 5.34 -2.16 -2.95
CA ALA A 49 4.48 -3.21 -3.44
C ALA A 49 4.77 -3.49 -4.92
N VAL A 50 4.83 -4.75 -5.28
CA VAL A 50 5.08 -5.18 -6.65
C VAL A 50 3.95 -6.05 -7.15
N TYR A 51 3.58 -5.88 -8.40
CA TYR A 51 2.61 -6.73 -9.09
C TYR A 51 3.17 -7.16 -10.44
N TYR A 52 3.12 -8.46 -10.69
CA TYR A 52 3.37 -9.05 -11.99
C TYR A 52 2.05 -9.24 -12.73
N ASP A 53 1.92 -8.63 -13.90
CA ASP A 53 0.77 -8.77 -14.78
C ASP A 53 1.03 -9.87 -15.81
N GLU A 54 0.48 -11.05 -15.57
CA GLU A 54 0.63 -12.22 -16.44
C GLU A 54 0.09 -11.98 -17.87
N GLU A 55 -0.89 -11.09 -18.04
CA GLU A 55 -1.49 -10.82 -19.35
C GLU A 55 -0.56 -10.03 -20.27
N THR A 56 0.23 -9.12 -19.69
CA THR A 56 1.16 -8.26 -20.43
C THR A 56 2.61 -8.69 -20.28
N ASP A 57 2.89 -9.62 -19.36
CA ASP A 57 4.23 -10.01 -18.94
C ASP A 57 5.03 -8.78 -18.45
N GLU A 58 4.41 -7.93 -17.65
CA GLU A 58 5.01 -6.71 -17.12
C GLU A 58 4.91 -6.62 -15.60
N ASP A 59 5.90 -5.97 -14.99
CA ASP A 59 6.00 -5.79 -13.55
C ASP A 59 5.92 -4.31 -13.17
N TYR A 60 5.22 -4.02 -12.09
CA TYR A 60 5.00 -2.65 -11.63
C TYR A 60 5.33 -2.52 -10.14
N LEU A 61 6.07 -1.46 -9.81
CA LEU A 61 6.47 -1.12 -8.45
C LEU A 61 5.72 0.12 -7.98
N PHE A 62 5.10 0.02 -6.82
CA PHE A 62 4.44 1.11 -6.09
C PHE A 62 5.16 1.34 -4.78
N PHE A 63 5.36 2.59 -4.38
CA PHE A 63 6.11 2.90 -3.17
C PHE A 63 5.90 4.34 -2.72
N GLY A 64 6.39 4.65 -1.53
CA GLY A 64 6.40 6.00 -0.98
C GLY A 64 5.21 6.31 -0.09
N GLY A 65 5.29 7.43 0.58
CA GLY A 65 4.26 7.89 1.51
C GLY A 65 4.76 9.01 2.41
N GLY A 66 4.08 9.15 3.54
CA GLY A 66 4.36 10.21 4.49
C GLY A 66 3.75 11.55 4.11
N LYS A 67 3.93 12.53 4.96
CA LYS A 67 3.42 13.89 4.80
C LYS A 67 4.43 14.84 4.16
N ASN A 68 3.94 15.83 3.42
CA ASN A 68 4.78 16.84 2.81
C ASN A 68 5.32 17.90 3.77
N SER A 69 4.62 18.16 4.89
CA SER A 69 5.00 19.19 5.85
C SER A 69 4.77 18.75 7.29
N ASN A 70 5.46 19.42 8.22
CA ASN A 70 5.32 19.18 9.66
C ASN A 70 4.14 19.94 10.29
N ASP A 71 3.58 20.92 9.60
CA ASP A 71 2.44 21.75 10.06
C ASP A 71 1.07 21.16 9.71
N GLY A 72 1.03 20.03 9.04
CA GLY A 72 -0.21 19.35 8.63
C GLY A 72 -0.78 19.80 7.30
N THR A 73 -0.22 20.80 6.65
CA THR A 73 -0.68 21.24 5.32
C THR A 73 -0.34 20.20 4.25
N GLY A 74 -1.24 20.04 3.28
CA GLY A 74 -1.06 19.10 2.16
C GLY A 74 -1.31 17.63 2.51
N TYR A 75 -1.85 17.31 3.67
CA TYR A 75 -2.23 15.93 4.01
C TYR A 75 -3.32 15.37 3.10
N ASP A 76 -4.21 16.21 2.61
CA ASP A 76 -5.31 15.83 1.71
C ASP A 76 -4.81 15.38 0.32
N ASN A 77 -3.66 15.88 -0.12
CA ASN A 77 -2.98 15.45 -1.34
C ASN A 77 -1.45 15.57 -1.18
N PRO A 78 -0.82 14.64 -0.47
CA PRO A 78 0.61 14.74 -0.14
C PRO A 78 1.54 14.56 -1.35
N LYS A 79 1.07 13.94 -2.45
CA LYS A 79 1.86 13.68 -3.67
C LYS A 79 3.16 12.91 -3.41
N THR A 80 3.16 12.04 -2.40
CA THR A 80 4.33 11.28 -1.95
C THR A 80 4.35 9.84 -2.44
N GLY A 81 3.25 9.34 -3.00
CA GLY A 81 3.20 8.05 -3.68
C GLY A 81 3.87 8.09 -5.05
N ARG A 82 4.45 6.97 -5.43
CA ARG A 82 5.08 6.75 -6.76
C ARG A 82 4.69 5.39 -7.32
N CYS A 83 4.56 5.32 -8.63
CA CYS A 83 4.47 4.06 -9.36
C CYS A 83 5.40 4.10 -10.58
N VAL A 84 5.94 2.95 -10.94
CA VAL A 84 6.86 2.81 -12.08
C VAL A 84 6.82 1.38 -12.60
N LYS A 85 7.09 1.20 -13.89
CA LYS A 85 7.32 -0.11 -14.47
C LYS A 85 8.73 -0.59 -14.11
N LEU A 86 8.85 -1.86 -13.73
CA LEU A 86 10.14 -2.51 -13.56
C LEU A 86 10.71 -2.98 -14.89
N GLY A 87 12.02 -3.04 -15.00
CA GLY A 87 12.67 -3.73 -16.11
C GLY A 87 12.45 -5.24 -16.02
N LYS A 88 12.58 -5.94 -17.14
CA LYS A 88 12.47 -7.41 -17.21
C LYS A 88 13.45 -8.17 -16.31
N ASP A 89 14.53 -7.51 -15.92
CA ASP A 89 15.52 -8.04 -14.98
C ASP A 89 15.06 -7.94 -13.51
N MET A 90 13.96 -7.22 -13.23
CA MET A 90 13.41 -6.98 -11.90
C MET A 90 14.34 -6.20 -10.96
N ILE A 91 15.47 -5.72 -11.45
CA ILE A 91 16.48 -4.96 -10.67
C ILE A 91 16.81 -3.61 -11.32
N SER A 92 16.00 -3.20 -12.29
CA SER A 92 16.00 -1.89 -12.92
C SER A 92 14.58 -1.34 -13.06
N ILE A 93 14.45 -0.06 -13.42
CA ILE A 93 13.16 0.59 -13.70
C ILE A 93 13.12 1.08 -15.15
N GLU A 94 11.93 1.06 -15.75
CA GLU A 94 11.67 1.63 -17.07
C GLU A 94 11.00 2.99 -16.95
N GLY A 95 11.68 4.03 -17.44
CA GLY A 95 11.17 5.41 -17.40
C GLY A 95 11.36 6.10 -16.06
N THR A 96 10.52 7.10 -15.81
CA THR A 96 10.54 7.91 -14.59
C THR A 96 9.36 7.57 -13.70
N PRO A 97 9.56 7.33 -12.39
CA PRO A 97 8.45 7.11 -11.46
C PRO A 97 7.41 8.22 -11.55
N GLN A 98 6.15 7.84 -11.68
CA GLN A 98 5.02 8.77 -11.79
C GLN A 98 4.49 9.13 -10.41
N THR A 99 4.10 10.40 -10.23
CA THR A 99 3.50 10.86 -8.98
C THR A 99 2.06 10.34 -8.88
N MET A 100 1.75 9.77 -7.73
CA MET A 100 0.39 9.42 -7.34
C MET A 100 -0.18 10.54 -6.47
N GLU A 101 -1.35 11.07 -6.85
CA GLU A 101 -2.09 12.07 -6.08
C GLU A 101 -3.13 11.39 -5.18
N THR A 102 -2.66 10.43 -4.42
CA THR A 102 -3.46 9.59 -3.52
C THR A 102 -3.92 10.40 -2.32
N PRO A 103 -5.24 10.53 -2.09
CA PRO A 103 -5.75 11.36 -1.00
C PRO A 103 -5.33 10.82 0.37
N TYR A 104 -4.79 11.69 1.21
CA TYR A 104 -4.35 11.38 2.57
C TYR A 104 -3.37 10.18 2.66
N LEU A 105 -2.60 9.90 1.63
CA LEU A 105 -1.63 8.81 1.66
C LEU A 105 -0.67 8.97 2.85
N PHE A 106 -0.56 7.92 3.67
CA PHE A 106 0.42 7.86 4.73
C PHE A 106 1.46 6.77 4.47
N GLU A 107 1.04 5.51 4.31
CA GLU A 107 1.94 4.36 4.16
C GLU A 107 1.22 3.15 3.56
N ASP A 108 1.90 2.00 3.47
CA ASP A 108 1.29 0.69 3.26
C ASP A 108 0.75 0.48 1.84
N SER A 109 1.62 0.62 0.85
CA SER A 109 1.23 0.34 -0.55
C SER A 109 0.90 -1.14 -0.75
N SER A 110 -0.24 -1.40 -1.38
CA SER A 110 -0.60 -2.72 -1.91
C SER A 110 -1.29 -2.56 -3.26
N ILE A 111 -1.05 -3.47 -4.18
CA ILE A 111 -1.59 -3.42 -5.54
C ILE A 111 -2.09 -4.79 -5.98
N THR A 112 -3.28 -4.85 -6.54
CA THR A 112 -3.92 -6.07 -7.02
C THR A 112 -4.70 -5.76 -8.30
N LYS A 113 -4.72 -6.68 -9.27
CA LYS A 113 -5.54 -6.58 -10.48
C LYS A 113 -6.72 -7.53 -10.35
N ILE A 114 -7.94 -7.04 -10.61
CA ILE A 114 -9.17 -7.84 -10.62
C ILE A 114 -9.85 -7.61 -11.98
N GLY A 115 -9.85 -8.64 -12.81
CA GLY A 115 -10.19 -8.48 -14.22
C GLY A 115 -9.24 -7.47 -14.86
N ASP A 116 -9.77 -6.47 -15.54
CA ASP A 116 -9.02 -5.41 -16.20
C ASP A 116 -8.92 -4.11 -15.37
N THR A 117 -9.15 -4.22 -14.05
CA THR A 117 -9.10 -3.08 -13.12
C THR A 117 -8.02 -3.26 -12.06
N TRP A 118 -7.21 -2.24 -11.89
CA TRP A 118 -6.16 -2.16 -10.89
C TRP A 118 -6.71 -1.55 -9.60
N TYR A 119 -6.40 -2.16 -8.47
CA TYR A 119 -6.79 -1.76 -7.11
C TYR A 119 -5.51 -1.43 -6.33
N TYR A 120 -5.24 -0.14 -6.17
CA TYR A 120 -4.18 0.34 -5.30
C TYR A 120 -4.77 0.62 -3.92
N SER A 121 -4.32 -0.07 -2.89
CA SER A 121 -4.75 0.13 -1.52
C SER A 121 -3.62 0.62 -0.63
N TYR A 122 -3.98 1.37 0.42
CA TYR A 122 -3.03 2.10 1.26
C TYR A 122 -3.63 2.46 2.61
N CYS A 123 -2.80 2.77 3.60
CA CYS A 123 -3.21 3.35 4.87
C CYS A 123 -3.34 4.87 4.77
N SER A 124 -4.49 5.41 5.18
CA SER A 124 -4.72 6.85 5.25
C SER A 124 -3.97 7.49 6.41
N ASN A 125 -3.71 8.80 6.30
CA ASN A 125 -3.02 9.58 7.31
C ASN A 125 -3.78 9.60 8.65
N TRP A 126 -3.03 9.72 9.75
CA TRP A 126 -3.56 9.80 11.12
C TRP A 126 -4.25 11.15 11.44
N ASN A 127 -4.10 12.14 10.58
CA ASN A 127 -4.62 13.50 10.76
C ASN A 127 -5.73 13.84 9.75
N VAL A 128 -6.58 12.89 9.40
CA VAL A 128 -7.75 13.16 8.57
C VAL A 128 -8.78 13.92 9.40
N PRO A 129 -9.27 15.11 8.97
CA PRO A 129 -10.30 15.84 9.69
C PRO A 129 -11.58 15.02 9.80
N SER A 130 -12.23 15.11 10.97
CA SER A 130 -13.52 14.45 11.20
C SER A 130 -14.57 14.90 10.19
N GLY A 131 -15.33 13.97 9.65
CA GLY A 131 -16.36 14.24 8.64
C GLY A 131 -15.84 14.43 7.21
N THR A 132 -14.55 14.17 6.98
CA THR A 132 -14.01 14.16 5.60
C THR A 132 -14.75 13.14 4.76
N SER A 133 -15.13 13.54 3.55
CA SER A 133 -15.77 12.68 2.57
C SER A 133 -15.10 12.86 1.20
N ILE A 134 -14.84 11.75 0.51
CA ILE A 134 -14.28 11.73 -0.84
C ILE A 134 -15.21 10.90 -1.72
N ASN A 135 -15.66 11.46 -2.84
CA ASN A 135 -16.61 10.82 -3.76
C ASN A 135 -17.85 10.26 -3.05
N GLY A 136 -18.37 11.00 -2.04
CA GLY A 136 -19.55 10.60 -1.26
C GLY A 136 -19.31 9.50 -0.23
N GLN A 137 -18.08 9.07 -0.03
CA GLN A 137 -17.71 8.05 0.95
C GLN A 137 -16.98 8.69 2.14
N LEU A 138 -17.34 8.27 3.35
CA LEU A 138 -16.69 8.72 4.58
C LEU A 138 -15.22 8.25 4.56
N PHE A 139 -14.33 9.15 4.95
CA PHE A 139 -12.90 8.93 4.98
C PHE A 139 -12.36 9.29 6.37
N ASN A 140 -11.74 8.35 7.05
CA ASN A 140 -11.23 8.55 8.40
C ASN A 140 -9.72 8.37 8.49
N SER A 141 -9.18 8.71 9.65
CA SER A 141 -7.76 8.49 9.97
C SER A 141 -7.44 7.00 10.08
N ALA A 142 -6.31 6.63 9.50
CA ALA A 142 -5.72 5.28 9.58
C ALA A 142 -6.63 4.15 9.04
N ASP A 143 -7.56 4.46 8.17
CA ASP A 143 -8.32 3.45 7.43
C ASP A 143 -7.47 2.85 6.31
N ILE A 144 -7.71 1.60 5.97
CA ILE A 144 -7.21 1.01 4.74
C ILE A 144 -8.19 1.37 3.62
N CYS A 145 -7.72 2.24 2.75
CA CYS A 145 -8.47 2.79 1.63
C CYS A 145 -8.00 2.19 0.30
N TYR A 146 -8.77 2.35 -0.75
CA TYR A 146 -8.33 1.95 -2.09
C TYR A 146 -8.82 2.89 -3.19
N MET A 147 -8.08 2.87 -4.28
CA MET A 147 -8.33 3.55 -5.53
C MET A 147 -8.39 2.54 -6.65
N THR A 148 -9.06 2.87 -7.76
CA THR A 148 -9.12 2.01 -8.94
C THR A 148 -8.70 2.73 -10.21
N SER A 149 -8.00 2.03 -11.11
CA SER A 149 -7.61 2.54 -12.42
C SER A 149 -7.65 1.43 -13.47
N LYS A 150 -7.79 1.80 -14.73
CA LYS A 150 -7.64 0.88 -15.87
C LYS A 150 -6.20 0.73 -16.35
N ASN A 151 -5.29 1.54 -15.80
CA ASN A 151 -3.87 1.50 -16.13
C ASN A 151 -3.06 1.42 -14.83
N PRO A 152 -2.07 0.51 -14.72
CA PRO A 152 -1.24 0.38 -13.52
C PRO A 152 -0.46 1.66 -13.17
N LEU A 153 -0.08 2.44 -14.17
CA LEU A 153 0.61 3.71 -13.96
C LEU A 153 -0.35 4.91 -13.79
N GLY A 154 -1.65 4.64 -13.65
CA GLY A 154 -2.64 5.68 -13.34
C GLY A 154 -3.49 6.13 -14.54
N PRO A 155 -4.22 7.25 -14.40
CA PRO A 155 -4.05 8.23 -13.31
C PRO A 155 -4.41 7.67 -11.93
N TRP A 156 -3.70 8.16 -10.90
CA TRP A 156 -3.99 7.90 -9.49
C TRP A 156 -4.23 9.24 -8.79
N THR A 157 -5.44 9.78 -8.98
CA THR A 157 -5.86 11.05 -8.40
C THR A 157 -7.08 10.85 -7.50
N LYS A 158 -7.52 11.89 -6.82
CA LYS A 158 -8.72 11.86 -5.98
C LYS A 158 -9.95 11.27 -6.70
N ASP A 159 -10.07 11.46 -8.02
CA ASP A 159 -11.21 10.95 -8.80
C ASP A 159 -11.24 9.42 -8.88
N GLN A 160 -10.09 8.77 -8.72
CA GLN A 160 -9.94 7.31 -8.69
C GLN A 160 -10.21 6.71 -7.30
N PHE A 161 -10.47 7.53 -6.28
CA PHE A 161 -10.81 7.02 -4.96
C PHE A 161 -12.12 6.23 -5.00
N ALA A 162 -12.05 4.95 -4.64
CA ALA A 162 -13.16 4.00 -4.77
C ALA A 162 -13.77 3.59 -3.43
N GLY A 163 -13.05 3.75 -2.33
CA GLY A 163 -13.60 3.48 -1.02
C GLY A 163 -12.61 3.02 0.02
N MET A 164 -13.16 2.46 1.08
CA MET A 164 -12.45 1.88 2.20
C MET A 164 -12.51 0.36 2.10
N LEU A 165 -11.36 -0.29 2.20
CA LEU A 165 -11.28 -1.75 2.26
C LEU A 165 -11.73 -2.24 3.64
N PHE A 166 -11.20 -1.65 4.72
CA PHE A 166 -11.70 -1.79 6.08
C PHE A 166 -11.22 -0.67 7.01
N ALA A 167 -12.00 -0.41 8.07
CA ALA A 167 -11.82 0.71 8.97
C ALA A 167 -10.88 0.39 10.13
N ASN A 168 -10.20 1.41 10.63
CA ASN A 168 -9.49 1.34 11.91
C ASN A 168 -10.43 1.39 13.11
N THR A 169 -11.68 1.83 12.94
CA THR A 169 -12.67 2.00 14.01
C THR A 169 -14.00 1.36 13.64
N GLY A 170 -14.84 1.08 14.64
CA GLY A 170 -16.19 0.54 14.44
C GLY A 170 -16.22 -0.98 14.25
N SER A 171 -17.23 -1.48 13.52
CA SER A 171 -17.47 -2.92 13.34
C SER A 171 -16.49 -3.63 12.39
N GLN A 172 -15.73 -2.84 11.62
CA GLN A 172 -14.69 -3.33 10.71
C GLN A 172 -13.29 -2.96 11.22
N LYS A 173 -13.12 -2.96 12.50
CA LYS A 173 -12.01 -2.42 13.23
C LYS A 173 -10.77 -3.28 13.13
N ILE A 174 -9.67 -2.73 12.66
CA ILE A 174 -8.34 -3.34 12.77
C ILE A 174 -7.84 -3.23 14.21
N ASP A 175 -8.24 -2.18 14.91
CA ASP A 175 -7.87 -1.84 16.29
C ASP A 175 -6.37 -1.92 16.55
N ASN A 176 -5.63 -1.32 15.65
CA ASN A 176 -4.18 -1.41 15.72
C ASN A 176 -3.56 -0.26 16.52
N GLY A 177 -4.30 0.83 16.73
CA GLY A 177 -3.82 1.99 17.48
C GLY A 177 -2.57 2.67 16.92
N GLY A 178 -2.10 2.24 15.78
CA GLY A 178 -0.93 2.75 15.07
C GLY A 178 -0.43 1.79 14.01
N ASN A 179 0.06 2.28 12.88
CA ASN A 179 0.65 1.53 11.77
C ASN A 179 -0.24 0.40 11.26
N ASN A 180 -1.17 0.72 10.41
CA ASN A 180 -2.01 -0.27 9.74
C ASN A 180 -1.33 -0.71 8.46
N HIS A 181 -0.88 -1.97 8.40
CA HIS A 181 -0.33 -2.56 7.20
C HIS A 181 -1.13 -3.75 6.76
N HIS A 182 -1.28 -3.90 5.45
CA HIS A 182 -2.05 -4.97 4.85
C HIS A 182 -1.42 -5.42 3.52
N SER A 183 -1.98 -6.47 2.99
CA SER A 183 -1.81 -6.89 1.60
C SER A 183 -3.13 -7.48 1.12
N LEU A 184 -3.62 -7.03 -0.03
CA LEU A 184 -4.78 -7.60 -0.71
C LEU A 184 -4.29 -8.60 -1.75
N VAL A 185 -4.65 -9.87 -1.59
CA VAL A 185 -4.16 -10.95 -2.44
C VAL A 185 -5.32 -11.81 -2.96
N GLU A 186 -5.14 -12.36 -4.15
CA GLU A 186 -6.00 -13.41 -4.69
C GLU A 186 -5.36 -14.78 -4.39
N PHE A 187 -6.17 -15.71 -3.92
CA PHE A 187 -5.75 -17.09 -3.74
C PHE A 187 -6.91 -18.05 -4.06
N LYS A 188 -6.72 -18.91 -5.03
CA LYS A 188 -7.70 -19.92 -5.48
C LYS A 188 -9.09 -19.34 -5.80
N GLY A 189 -9.13 -18.22 -6.51
CA GLY A 189 -10.35 -17.55 -6.94
C GLY A 189 -11.08 -16.77 -5.84
N LYS A 190 -10.43 -16.54 -4.71
CA LYS A 190 -10.93 -15.72 -3.60
C LYS A 190 -9.94 -14.63 -3.26
N TYR A 191 -10.45 -13.54 -2.71
CA TYR A 191 -9.62 -12.43 -2.24
C TYR A 191 -9.47 -12.47 -0.74
N TYR A 192 -8.28 -12.15 -0.27
CA TYR A 192 -7.95 -12.12 1.14
C TYR A 192 -7.21 -10.83 1.47
N VAL A 193 -7.51 -10.28 2.64
CA VAL A 193 -6.67 -9.24 3.24
C VAL A 193 -5.83 -9.90 4.33
N ILE A 194 -4.52 -9.81 4.15
CA ILE A 194 -3.54 -10.20 5.16
C ILE A 194 -3.12 -8.90 5.85
N TYR A 195 -3.29 -8.82 7.15
CA TYR A 195 -3.00 -7.59 7.90
C TYR A 195 -2.48 -7.92 9.28
N HIS A 196 -2.07 -6.93 10.04
CA HIS A 196 -1.73 -7.14 11.44
C HIS A 196 -2.67 -6.39 12.37
N SER A 197 -2.85 -6.95 13.58
CA SER A 197 -3.53 -6.28 14.67
C SER A 197 -2.87 -6.63 16.00
N ARG A 198 -3.20 -5.87 17.06
CA ARG A 198 -2.76 -6.15 18.43
C ARG A 198 -3.77 -6.96 19.24
N GLN A 199 -4.91 -7.28 18.66
CA GLN A 199 -6.03 -7.93 19.35
C GLN A 199 -5.67 -9.29 19.96
N GLN A 200 -4.95 -10.12 19.22
CA GLN A 200 -4.54 -11.42 19.72
C GLN A 200 -3.53 -11.30 20.85
N GLU A 201 -2.56 -10.41 20.69
CA GLU A 201 -1.56 -10.11 21.72
C GLU A 201 -2.23 -9.64 23.02
N ILE A 202 -3.16 -8.69 22.93
CA ILE A 202 -3.92 -8.17 24.07
C ILE A 202 -4.67 -9.30 24.77
N ARG A 203 -5.34 -10.17 24.03
CA ARG A 203 -6.05 -11.33 24.60
C ARG A 203 -5.10 -12.30 25.31
N MET A 204 -3.96 -12.61 24.69
CA MET A 204 -2.97 -13.53 25.27
C MET A 204 -2.27 -12.97 26.52
N ASN A 205 -2.21 -11.65 26.67
CA ASN A 205 -1.58 -10.98 27.81
C ASN A 205 -2.59 -10.47 28.86
N GLY A 206 -3.77 -11.08 28.96
CA GLY A 206 -4.77 -10.74 29.96
C GLY A 206 -5.31 -9.32 29.84
N GLY A 207 -5.48 -8.82 28.60
CA GLY A 207 -6.00 -7.50 28.31
C GLY A 207 -4.94 -6.38 28.30
N LYS A 208 -3.67 -6.70 28.46
CA LYS A 208 -2.57 -5.70 28.43
C LYS A 208 -2.01 -5.56 27.04
N ASP A 209 -2.08 -4.36 26.49
CA ASP A 209 -1.45 -4.00 25.22
C ASP A 209 0.05 -3.75 25.43
N ARG A 210 0.89 -4.52 24.73
CA ARG A 210 2.34 -4.38 24.70
C ARG A 210 2.87 -3.93 23.34
N ASN A 211 1.98 -3.51 22.44
CA ASN A 211 2.28 -3.10 21.07
C ASN A 211 2.86 -4.20 20.16
N TYR A 212 2.68 -5.47 20.48
CA TYR A 212 3.06 -6.56 19.60
C TYR A 212 1.99 -6.75 18.52
N ARG A 213 2.45 -7.07 17.32
CA ARG A 213 1.59 -7.27 16.16
C ARG A 213 1.42 -8.75 15.87
N SER A 214 0.21 -9.16 15.56
CA SER A 214 -0.14 -10.53 15.17
C SER A 214 -0.74 -10.51 13.78
N THR A 215 -0.28 -11.37 12.89
CA THR A 215 -0.85 -11.52 11.55
C THR A 215 -2.28 -12.03 11.63
N GLN A 216 -3.14 -11.40 10.87
CA GLN A 216 -4.55 -11.77 10.67
C GLN A 216 -4.80 -12.01 9.18
N ILE A 217 -5.76 -12.84 8.86
CA ILE A 217 -6.22 -13.08 7.48
C ILE A 217 -7.73 -13.14 7.49
N ASN A 218 -8.36 -12.31 6.66
CA ASN A 218 -9.80 -12.31 6.45
C ASN A 218 -10.13 -12.37 4.96
N GLU A 219 -11.20 -13.08 4.61
CA GLU A 219 -11.72 -13.08 3.24
C GLU A 219 -12.29 -11.70 2.92
N ALA A 220 -11.90 -11.15 1.78
CA ALA A 220 -12.47 -9.94 1.22
C ALA A 220 -13.62 -10.30 0.26
N VAL A 221 -14.68 -9.53 0.31
CA VAL A 221 -15.85 -9.69 -0.58
C VAL A 221 -15.72 -8.74 -1.75
N PHE A 222 -15.65 -9.30 -2.94
CA PHE A 222 -15.67 -8.55 -4.18
C PHE A 222 -17.09 -8.57 -4.78
N ASP A 223 -17.69 -7.41 -4.96
CA ASP A 223 -18.97 -7.25 -5.64
C ASP A 223 -18.74 -6.96 -7.12
N GLN A 224 -18.98 -7.95 -7.94
CA GLN A 224 -18.79 -7.86 -9.40
C GLN A 224 -19.67 -6.81 -10.07
N ALA A 225 -20.84 -6.50 -9.51
CA ALA A 225 -21.75 -5.53 -10.11
C ALA A 225 -21.28 -4.09 -9.93
N THR A 226 -20.62 -3.81 -8.82
CA THR A 226 -20.16 -2.46 -8.47
C THR A 226 -18.64 -2.28 -8.55
N GLY A 227 -17.88 -3.36 -8.67
CA GLY A 227 -16.42 -3.34 -8.57
C GLY A 227 -15.90 -2.99 -7.16
N LYS A 228 -16.76 -3.03 -6.14
CA LYS A 228 -16.35 -2.75 -4.77
C LYS A 228 -15.75 -3.97 -4.10
N ILE A 229 -14.71 -3.74 -3.32
CA ILE A 229 -14.13 -4.74 -2.46
C ILE A 229 -14.14 -4.27 -1.01
N THR A 230 -14.53 -5.15 -0.09
CA THR A 230 -14.63 -4.85 1.34
C THR A 230 -14.15 -6.03 2.17
N CYS A 231 -13.59 -5.76 3.32
CA CYS A 231 -13.20 -6.77 4.30
C CYS A 231 -13.81 -6.41 5.67
N LYS A 232 -14.29 -7.42 6.37
CA LYS A 232 -14.61 -7.30 7.79
C LYS A 232 -13.41 -7.80 8.56
N GLY A 233 -12.73 -6.89 9.24
CA GLY A 233 -11.58 -7.20 10.08
C GLY A 233 -11.90 -8.11 11.25
#